data_58a87b51ab72e2111868bb49ced46bd8
#
_entry.id   58a87b51ab72e2111868bb49ced46bd8
#
_cell.length_a   1.000
_cell.length_b   1.000
_cell.length_c   1.000
_cell.angle_alpha   90.00
_cell.angle_beta   90.00
_cell.angle_gamma   90.00
#
_symmetry.space_group_name_H-M   'P 1'
#
loop_
_entity.id
_entity.type
_entity.pdbx_description
1 polymer ?
#
loop_
_entity_poly.entity_id
_entity_poly.type
_entity_poly.pdbx_seq_one_letter_code
_entity_poly.pdbx_strand_id
1 'polypeptide(L)'
;MWDKLGVLNNSYQELSDCLMDLLKYEFVGLEFDCSVISIINKMLENTQVMIDHIDDFEWSDVMKVRQSNYTAIRLINTLLINQYDKIFIHKNK
;
A
#
# COMPACT_ATOMS: atom_id res chain seq x y z
N MET A 1 14.98 14.39 12.01
CA MET A 1 13.86 14.15 12.93
C MET A 1 12.57 14.01 12.14
N TRP A 2 11.79 13.01 12.44
CA TRP A 2 10.54 12.75 11.74
C TRP A 2 9.43 13.60 12.35
N ASP A 3 8.90 14.55 11.59
CA ASP A 3 7.69 15.25 11.96
C ASP A 3 6.47 14.54 11.36
N LYS A 4 5.26 15.03 11.66
CA LYS A 4 4.02 14.43 11.15
C LYS A 4 4.03 14.34 9.62
N LEU A 5 4.45 15.41 8.95
CA LEU A 5 4.49 15.49 7.49
C LEU A 5 5.47 14.47 6.92
N GLY A 6 6.66 14.34 7.50
CA GLY A 6 7.66 13.38 7.07
C GLY A 6 7.17 11.94 7.21
N VAL A 7 6.52 11.62 8.34
CA VAL A 7 5.95 10.29 8.56
C VAL A 7 4.88 9.97 7.53
N LEU A 8 3.97 10.89 7.26
CA LEU A 8 2.89 10.67 6.29
C LEU A 8 3.40 10.59 4.85
N ASN A 9 4.34 11.45 4.48
CA ASN A 9 4.94 11.39 3.14
C ASN A 9 5.65 10.07 2.90
N ASN A 10 6.38 9.57 3.90
CA ASN A 10 7.05 8.28 3.80
C ASN A 10 6.03 7.14 3.68
N SER A 11 4.99 7.17 4.51
CA SER A 11 3.91 6.16 4.46
C SER A 11 3.19 6.17 3.11
N TYR A 12 2.90 7.35 2.58
CA TYR A 12 2.29 7.51 1.26
C TYR A 12 3.19 6.89 0.17
N GLN A 13 4.47 7.20 0.20
CA GLN A 13 5.42 6.71 -0.80
C GLN A 13 5.54 5.20 -0.76
N GLU A 14 5.64 4.61 0.42
CA GLU A 14 5.72 3.16 0.58
C GLU A 14 4.46 2.47 0.03
N LEU A 15 3.29 3.00 0.32
CA LEU A 15 2.03 2.44 -0.17
C LEU A 15 1.90 2.62 -1.68
N SER A 16 2.30 3.77 -2.21
CA SER A 16 2.30 4.04 -3.65
C SER A 16 3.24 3.10 -4.40
N ASP A 17 4.43 2.86 -3.87
CA ASP A 17 5.40 1.93 -4.46
C ASP A 17 4.83 0.51 -4.46
N CYS A 18 4.14 0.12 -3.39
CA CYS A 18 3.49 -1.18 -3.29
C CYS A 18 2.40 -1.33 -4.35
N LEU A 19 1.60 -0.28 -4.58
CA LEU A 19 0.58 -0.28 -5.63
C LEU A 19 1.21 -0.41 -7.02
N MET A 20 2.32 0.28 -7.26
CA MET A 20 3.03 0.19 -8.54
C MET A 20 3.55 -1.23 -8.79
N ASP A 21 4.06 -1.90 -7.76
CA ASP A 21 4.49 -3.29 -7.87
C ASP A 21 3.31 -4.21 -8.19
N LEU A 22 2.18 -3.99 -7.53
CA LEU A 22 0.96 -4.75 -7.79
C LEU A 22 0.51 -4.61 -9.23
N LEU A 23 0.54 -3.40 -9.78
CA LEU A 23 0.15 -3.13 -11.16
C LEU A 23 1.11 -3.76 -12.17
N LYS A 24 2.39 -3.85 -11.85
CA LYS A 24 3.37 -4.55 -12.68
C LYS A 24 3.03 -6.04 -12.81
N TYR A 25 2.65 -6.67 -11.71
CA TYR A 25 2.26 -8.08 -11.72
C TYR A 25 0.95 -8.30 -12.48
N GLU A 26 0.01 -7.40 -12.36
CA GLU A 26 -1.22 -7.45 -13.14
C GLU A 26 -0.91 -7.37 -14.63
N PHE A 27 0.03 -6.51 -15.02
CA PHE A 27 0.44 -6.35 -16.42
C PHE A 27 1.03 -7.63 -17.01
N VAL A 28 1.70 -8.46 -16.21
CA VAL A 28 2.26 -9.73 -16.68
C VAL A 28 1.27 -10.91 -16.56
N GLY A 29 -0.01 -10.62 -16.40
CA GLY A 29 -1.07 -11.62 -16.46
C GLY A 29 -1.51 -12.20 -15.12
N LEU A 30 -1.03 -11.66 -14.02
CA LEU A 30 -1.56 -12.03 -12.70
C LEU A 30 -2.83 -11.26 -12.43
N GLU A 31 -3.91 -12.01 -12.19
CA GLU A 31 -5.18 -11.39 -11.87
C GLU A 31 -5.26 -11.05 -10.39
N PHE A 32 -5.53 -9.80 -10.08
CA PHE A 32 -5.86 -9.35 -8.75
C PHE A 32 -7.30 -8.84 -8.74
N ASP A 33 -7.94 -9.01 -7.60
CA ASP A 33 -9.28 -8.45 -7.43
C ASP A 33 -9.19 -6.92 -7.54
N CYS A 34 -9.99 -6.33 -8.45
CA CYS A 34 -10.05 -4.89 -8.64
C CYS A 34 -10.38 -4.14 -7.35
N SER A 35 -11.07 -4.78 -6.41
CA SER A 35 -11.37 -4.18 -5.11
C SER A 35 -10.12 -3.89 -4.30
N VAL A 36 -9.07 -4.70 -4.42
CA VAL A 36 -7.79 -4.46 -3.73
C VAL A 36 -7.16 -3.16 -4.21
N ILE A 37 -7.10 -2.97 -5.53
CA ILE A 37 -6.55 -1.74 -6.12
C ILE A 37 -7.37 -0.53 -5.70
N SER A 38 -8.70 -0.65 -5.70
CA SER A 38 -9.60 0.41 -5.29
C SER A 38 -9.40 0.80 -3.81
N ILE A 39 -9.23 -0.18 -2.94
CA ILE A 39 -8.96 0.05 -1.51
C ILE A 39 -7.64 0.78 -1.33
N ILE A 40 -6.58 0.36 -2.02
CA ILE A 40 -5.26 1.00 -1.91
C ILE A 40 -5.35 2.46 -2.38
N ASN A 41 -6.03 2.71 -3.50
CA ASN A 41 -6.23 4.07 -4.00
C ASN A 41 -6.96 4.93 -2.97
N LYS A 42 -7.98 4.39 -2.32
CA LYS A 42 -8.71 5.09 -1.26
C LYS A 42 -7.82 5.41 -0.07
N MET A 43 -6.95 4.48 0.32
CA MET A 43 -6.00 4.70 1.41
C MET A 43 -4.99 5.78 1.05
N LEU A 44 -4.52 5.82 -0.20
CA LEU A 44 -3.63 6.89 -0.69
C LEU A 44 -4.33 8.24 -0.64
N GLU A 45 -5.59 8.30 -1.10
CA GLU A 45 -6.39 9.54 -1.03
C GLU A 45 -6.54 10.02 0.42
N ASN A 46 -6.88 9.14 1.33
CA ASN A 46 -7.04 9.47 2.75
C ASN A 46 -5.74 9.99 3.34
N THR A 47 -4.61 9.37 3.01
CA THR A 47 -3.29 9.82 3.45
C THR A 47 -2.98 11.20 2.89
N GLN A 48 -3.29 11.44 1.62
CA GLN A 48 -3.07 12.75 0.99
C GLN A 48 -3.92 13.85 1.65
N VAL A 49 -5.18 13.57 1.96
CA VAL A 49 -6.04 14.52 2.67
C VAL A 49 -5.43 14.89 4.02
N MET A 50 -4.91 13.90 4.75
CA MET A 50 -4.25 14.17 6.03
C MET A 50 -2.98 15.00 5.85
N ILE A 51 -2.19 14.75 4.82
CA ILE A 51 -1.01 15.56 4.49
C ILE A 51 -1.42 17.02 4.22
N ASP A 52 -2.46 17.22 3.43
CA ASP A 52 -2.93 18.55 3.04
C ASP A 52 -3.49 19.35 4.23
N HIS A 53 -3.95 18.66 5.27
CA HIS A 53 -4.54 19.27 6.47
C HIS A 53 -3.80 18.86 7.73
N ILE A 54 -2.48 18.75 7.65
CA ILE A 54 -1.64 18.17 8.70
C ILE A 54 -1.82 18.82 10.07
N ASP A 55 -2.07 20.13 10.10
CA ASP A 55 -2.21 20.89 11.34
C ASP A 55 -3.52 20.57 12.08
N ASP A 56 -4.49 19.98 11.40
CA ASP A 56 -5.78 19.58 11.97
C ASP A 56 -5.74 18.20 12.64
N PHE A 57 -4.63 17.48 12.53
CA PHE A 57 -4.51 16.11 13.03
C PHE A 57 -3.45 16.01 14.13
N GLU A 58 -3.73 15.14 15.10
CA GLU A 58 -2.79 14.85 16.19
C GLU A 58 -1.88 13.69 15.80
N TRP A 59 -0.79 13.52 16.55
CA TRP A 59 0.14 12.40 16.33
C TRP A 59 -0.57 11.05 16.39
N SER A 60 -1.56 10.88 17.26
CA SER A 60 -2.31 9.63 17.35
C SER A 60 -3.02 9.29 16.04
N ASP A 61 -3.58 10.30 15.36
CA ASP A 61 -4.25 10.12 14.07
C ASP A 61 -3.25 9.74 12.98
N VAL A 62 -2.11 10.42 12.95
CA VAL A 62 -1.02 10.16 12.00
C VAL A 62 -0.51 8.73 12.16
N MET A 63 -0.29 8.28 13.39
CA MET A 63 0.21 6.94 13.66
C MET A 63 -0.81 5.86 13.28
N LYS A 64 -2.10 6.12 13.44
CA LYS A 64 -3.16 5.19 13.01
C LYS A 64 -3.15 5.01 11.50
N VAL A 65 -3.03 6.09 10.75
CA VAL A 65 -2.96 6.01 9.28
C VAL A 65 -1.69 5.30 8.83
N ARG A 66 -0.56 5.62 9.43
CA ARG A 66 0.70 4.94 9.15
C ARG A 66 0.58 3.43 9.40
N GLN A 67 0.00 3.04 10.52
CA GLN A 67 -0.19 1.64 10.87
C GLN A 67 -1.13 0.94 9.89
N SER A 68 -2.21 1.60 9.52
CA SER A 68 -3.16 1.07 8.53
C SER A 68 -2.48 0.84 7.18
N ASN A 69 -1.73 1.82 6.70
CA ASN A 69 -1.00 1.71 5.43
C ASN A 69 0.05 0.59 5.47
N TYR A 70 0.77 0.48 6.58
CA TYR A 70 1.77 -0.57 6.76
C TYR A 70 1.13 -1.97 6.76
N THR A 71 -0.01 -2.12 7.40
CA THR A 71 -0.75 -3.38 7.42
C THR A 71 -1.18 -3.77 5.99
N ALA A 72 -1.68 -2.80 5.22
CA ALA A 72 -2.04 -3.02 3.82
C ALA A 72 -0.84 -3.49 2.99
N ILE A 73 0.31 -2.84 3.16
CA ILE A 73 1.55 -3.22 2.45
C ILE A 73 1.93 -4.67 2.77
N ARG A 74 1.87 -5.06 4.03
CA ARG A 74 2.18 -6.43 4.44
C ARG A 74 1.24 -7.46 3.82
N LEU A 75 -0.05 -7.16 3.78
CA LEU A 75 -1.06 -8.03 3.17
C LEU A 75 -0.83 -8.17 1.67
N ILE A 76 -0.54 -7.06 0.99
CA ILE A 76 -0.25 -7.06 -0.44
C ILE A 76 1.00 -7.88 -0.74
N ASN A 77 2.06 -7.70 0.03
CA ASN A 77 3.29 -8.47 -0.13
C ASN A 77 3.04 -9.97 0.05
N THR A 78 2.20 -10.35 1.00
CA THR A 78 1.81 -11.75 1.21
C THR A 78 1.06 -12.28 -0.01
N LEU A 79 0.14 -11.50 -0.57
CA LEU A 79 -0.59 -11.88 -1.78
C LEU A 79 0.34 -12.05 -2.98
N LEU A 80 1.31 -11.15 -3.15
CA LEU A 80 2.28 -11.22 -4.23
C LEU A 80 3.16 -12.46 -4.11
N ILE A 81 3.63 -12.78 -2.92
CA ILE A 81 4.43 -13.98 -2.66
C ILE A 81 3.62 -15.24 -3.00
N ASN A 82 2.37 -15.31 -2.56
CA ASN A 82 1.50 -16.45 -2.84
C ASN A 82 1.26 -16.62 -4.34
N GLN A 83 1.04 -15.54 -5.07
CA GLN A 83 0.85 -15.60 -6.52
C GLN A 83 2.12 -16.05 -7.24
N TYR A 84 3.26 -15.52 -6.79
CA TYR A 84 4.56 -15.93 -7.35
C TYR A 84 4.81 -17.42 -7.14
N ASP A 85 4.56 -17.93 -5.95
CA ASP A 85 4.74 -19.35 -5.64
C ASP A 85 3.85 -20.23 -6.51
N LYS A 86 2.61 -19.84 -6.74
CA LYS A 86 1.69 -20.57 -7.62
C LYS A 86 2.22 -20.66 -9.04
N ILE A 87 2.75 -19.57 -9.58
CA ILE A 87 3.32 -19.53 -10.93
C ILE A 87 4.55 -20.41 -10.99
N PHE A 88 5.43 -20.32 -10.02
CA PHE A 88 6.67 -21.09 -9.94
C PHE A 88 6.37 -22.59 -9.88
N ILE A 89 5.43 -22.99 -9.02
CA ILE A 89 5.02 -24.40 -8.90
C ILE A 89 4.45 -24.93 -10.21
N HIS A 90 3.60 -24.15 -10.89
CA HIS A 90 3.04 -24.55 -12.19
C HIS A 90 4.09 -24.70 -13.28
N LYS A 91 5.10 -23.84 -13.29
CA LYS A 91 6.17 -23.90 -14.28
C LYS A 91 7.08 -25.11 -14.11
N ASN A 92 7.19 -25.63 -12.90
CA ASN A 92 8.08 -26.76 -12.57
C ASN A 92 7.38 -28.12 -12.65
N LYS A 93 6.13 -28.14 -13.03
CA LYS A 93 5.41 -29.37 -13.37
C LYS A 93 5.42 -29.57 -14.88
#